data_8887187879f3cdcec484a200f373c600
#
_entry.id   8887187879f3cdcec484a200f373c600
#
_cell.length_a   1.000
_cell.length_b   1.000
_cell.length_c   1.000
_cell.angle_alpha   90.00
_cell.angle_beta   90.00
_cell.angle_gamma   90.00
#
_symmetry.space_group_name_H-M   'P 1'
#
loop_
_entity.id
_entity.type
_entity.pdbx_description
1 polymer ?
#
loop_
_entity_poly.entity_id
_entity_poly.type
_entity_poly.pdbx_seq_one_letter_code
_entity_poly.pdbx_strand_id
1 'polypeptide(L)'
;MKIFFNNQKIKSIQDNSVLQSIEVIRRRIDEYGTKEPTIQRQGLNRILLELPGITDPERLKKLLGKTAKLTLQIIDDDLSWNDLKSGKTKPGVVIYESDNVLDPSGSPVLYAVKKRNAISGDLLINAFPTLDKGSPVVSFEFNNKGGRKFGKITSENIGKKLAIILDNKIISSPNIREPITGGKGIITGQFTFQEATDLSMLLRAGALPAPLNIIEERTVGPTLGADSIKSGKFASILGFTLIIIFMFLIYGIFGIFANIALVFNLLILLAILTLIKATLTLPGMAGIVLTIGMAVDANVLIFERIKEEIKHGLSPIATIDTGYKEAFKTIVDANITTLIAAIMLFGLGSGPVKGFAVTLSIGILTSMFTAIMFTRILILIWLRKKSPERINL
;
A
#
# COMPACT_ATOMS: atom_id res chain seq x y z
N MET A 1 6.67 7.38 -47.17
CA MET A 1 5.40 7.73 -46.54
C MET A 1 5.67 7.93 -45.03
N LYS A 2 5.59 9.15 -44.50
CA LYS A 2 5.70 9.42 -43.07
C LYS A 2 4.30 9.31 -42.45
N ILE A 3 4.08 8.32 -41.60
CA ILE A 3 2.81 8.13 -40.88
C ILE A 3 2.93 8.89 -39.57
N PHE A 4 2.08 9.88 -39.36
CA PHE A 4 1.99 10.63 -38.11
C PHE A 4 0.78 10.13 -37.31
N PHE A 5 0.97 9.92 -36.03
CA PHE A 5 -0.17 9.65 -35.15
C PHE A 5 -0.99 10.92 -34.94
N ASN A 6 -2.32 10.79 -34.95
CA ASN A 6 -3.23 11.87 -34.56
C ASN A 6 -3.04 12.18 -33.07
N ASN A 7 -3.16 13.45 -32.65
CA ASN A 7 -3.01 13.89 -31.27
C ASN A 7 -3.93 13.14 -30.28
N GLN A 8 -5.13 12.79 -30.71
CA GLN A 8 -6.04 11.95 -29.91
C GLN A 8 -5.47 10.56 -29.65
N LYS A 9 -4.84 9.94 -30.66
CA LYS A 9 -4.22 8.63 -30.54
C LYS A 9 -2.99 8.67 -29.64
N ILE A 10 -2.18 9.72 -29.75
CA ILE A 10 -1.01 9.93 -28.85
C ILE A 10 -1.49 10.04 -27.39
N LYS A 11 -2.51 10.86 -27.12
CA LYS A 11 -3.09 11.02 -25.80
C LYS A 11 -3.64 9.70 -25.25
N SER A 12 -4.37 8.94 -26.06
CA SER A 12 -4.88 7.61 -25.69
C SER A 12 -3.76 6.62 -25.34
N ILE A 13 -2.65 6.61 -26.10
CA ILE A 13 -1.48 5.77 -25.81
C ILE A 13 -0.83 6.17 -24.48
N GLN A 14 -0.65 7.48 -24.26
CA GLN A 14 -0.10 8.00 -23.00
C GLN A 14 -0.98 7.62 -21.80
N ASP A 15 -2.29 7.85 -21.88
CA ASP A 15 -3.24 7.50 -20.82
C ASP A 15 -3.19 6.01 -20.51
N ASN A 16 -3.22 5.15 -21.53
CA ASN A 16 -3.14 3.70 -21.35
C ASN A 16 -1.80 3.27 -20.76
N SER A 17 -0.69 3.89 -21.17
CA SER A 17 0.64 3.57 -20.63
C SER A 17 0.73 3.90 -19.15
N VAL A 18 0.16 5.03 -18.70
CA VAL A 18 0.13 5.39 -17.27
C VAL A 18 -0.73 4.42 -16.48
N LEU A 19 -1.91 4.06 -16.99
CA LEU A 19 -2.80 3.10 -16.31
C LEU A 19 -2.17 1.71 -16.20
N GLN A 20 -1.54 1.22 -17.27
CA GLN A 20 -0.81 -0.04 -17.24
C GLN A 20 0.39 0.02 -16.30
N SER A 21 1.12 1.14 -16.26
CA SER A 21 2.23 1.32 -15.31
C SER A 21 1.75 1.26 -13.86
N ILE A 22 0.63 1.90 -13.53
CA ILE A 22 0.01 1.83 -12.19
C ILE A 22 -0.29 0.38 -11.80
N GLU A 23 -0.85 -0.41 -12.73
CA GLU A 23 -1.19 -1.81 -12.48
C GLU A 23 0.06 -2.67 -12.26
N VAL A 24 1.10 -2.49 -13.06
CA VAL A 24 2.38 -3.19 -12.89
C VAL A 24 3.06 -2.79 -11.58
N ILE A 25 3.08 -1.49 -11.25
CA ILE A 25 3.62 -0.99 -9.98
C ILE A 25 2.86 -1.61 -8.80
N ARG A 26 1.53 -1.67 -8.86
CA ARG A 26 0.70 -2.30 -7.82
C ARG A 26 1.10 -3.75 -7.60
N ARG A 27 1.20 -4.55 -8.67
CA ARG A 27 1.65 -5.95 -8.57
C ARG A 27 3.04 -6.09 -7.97
N ARG A 28 3.99 -5.23 -8.36
CA ARG A 28 5.36 -5.23 -7.78
C ARG A 28 5.36 -4.94 -6.28
N ILE A 29 4.52 -4.02 -5.86
CA ILE A 29 4.40 -3.63 -4.45
C ILE A 29 3.69 -4.72 -3.63
N ASP A 30 2.64 -5.32 -4.19
CA ASP A 30 1.93 -6.43 -3.56
C ASP A 30 2.87 -7.64 -3.36
N GLU A 31 3.69 -7.95 -4.36
CA GLU A 31 4.72 -9.00 -4.29
C GLU A 31 5.86 -8.66 -3.31
N TYR A 32 6.18 -7.38 -3.13
CA TYR A 32 7.14 -6.92 -2.12
C TYR A 32 6.59 -7.04 -0.69
N GLY A 33 5.26 -7.15 -0.55
CA GLY A 33 4.57 -7.33 0.73
C GLY A 33 4.30 -6.03 1.50
N THR A 34 4.28 -4.89 0.81
CA THR A 34 3.93 -3.60 1.44
C THR A 34 2.45 -3.56 1.76
N LYS A 35 2.10 -3.16 2.99
CA LYS A 35 0.71 -3.01 3.42
C LYS A 35 0.18 -1.64 3.04
N GLU A 36 -1.02 -1.60 2.47
CA GLU A 36 -1.77 -0.37 2.15
C GLU A 36 -0.97 0.69 1.35
N PRO A 37 -0.40 0.35 0.18
CA PRO A 37 0.25 1.33 -0.65
C PRO A 37 -0.78 2.32 -1.23
N THR A 38 -0.44 3.61 -1.25
CA THR A 38 -1.21 4.59 -2.02
C THR A 38 -0.59 4.75 -3.39
N ILE A 39 -1.32 4.39 -4.45
CA ILE A 39 -0.89 4.54 -5.83
C ILE A 39 -1.93 5.35 -6.57
N GLN A 40 -1.58 6.57 -6.97
CA GLN A 40 -2.51 7.50 -7.62
C GLN A 40 -1.90 8.13 -8.85
N ARG A 41 -2.71 8.32 -9.89
CA ARG A 41 -2.32 9.13 -11.03
C ARG A 41 -2.31 10.61 -10.62
N GLN A 42 -1.24 11.31 -10.94
CA GLN A 42 -1.10 12.75 -10.72
C GLN A 42 -0.88 13.46 -12.06
N GLY A 43 -1.90 14.17 -12.53
CA GLY A 43 -1.88 14.81 -13.84
C GLY A 43 -1.89 13.81 -15.00
N LEU A 44 -1.21 14.15 -16.11
CA LEU A 44 -1.26 13.36 -17.35
C LEU A 44 -0.23 12.21 -17.37
N ASN A 45 0.94 12.42 -16.77
CA ASN A 45 2.11 11.53 -16.96
C ASN A 45 2.88 11.24 -15.66
N ARG A 46 2.31 11.53 -14.50
CA ARG A 46 2.93 11.27 -13.20
C ARG A 46 2.13 10.29 -12.38
N ILE A 47 2.83 9.54 -11.54
CA ILE A 47 2.28 8.59 -10.58
C ILE A 47 2.81 8.98 -9.20
N LEU A 48 1.92 9.23 -8.26
CA LEU A 48 2.23 9.37 -6.85
C LEU A 48 2.19 7.98 -6.21
N LEU A 49 3.26 7.67 -5.50
CA LEU A 49 3.43 6.41 -4.80
C LEU A 49 3.84 6.68 -3.35
N GLU A 50 3.01 6.24 -2.41
CA GLU A 50 3.30 6.33 -0.98
C GLU A 50 3.33 4.92 -0.40
N LEU A 51 4.43 4.57 0.25
CA LEU A 51 4.72 3.22 0.72
C LEU A 51 5.09 3.26 2.21
N PRO A 52 4.17 2.95 3.10
CA PRO A 52 4.46 2.90 4.52
C PRO A 52 5.27 1.65 4.88
N GLY A 53 6.13 1.77 5.89
CA GLY A 53 6.84 0.64 6.48
C GLY A 53 7.96 0.01 5.63
N ILE A 54 8.49 0.74 4.65
CA ILE A 54 9.61 0.26 3.83
C ILE A 54 10.91 0.31 4.63
N THR A 55 11.58 -0.84 4.72
CA THR A 55 12.88 -0.98 5.39
C THR A 55 14.05 -0.72 4.45
N ASP A 56 13.91 -1.02 3.15
CA ASP A 56 14.93 -0.84 2.12
C ASP A 56 14.37 -0.07 0.91
N PRO A 57 14.37 1.28 0.96
CA PRO A 57 13.88 2.11 -0.14
C PRO A 57 14.72 1.98 -1.42
N GLU A 58 16.04 1.77 -1.30
CA GLU A 58 16.94 1.69 -2.44
C GLU A 58 16.69 0.44 -3.29
N ARG A 59 16.50 -0.70 -2.65
CA ARG A 59 16.12 -1.94 -3.34
C ARG A 59 14.79 -1.79 -4.04
N LEU A 60 13.81 -1.21 -3.37
CA LEU A 60 12.49 -0.99 -3.95
C LEU A 60 12.52 -0.06 -5.16
N LYS A 61 13.30 1.03 -5.11
CA LYS A 61 13.51 1.93 -6.26
C LYS A 61 14.08 1.19 -7.47
N LYS A 62 15.09 0.35 -7.25
CA LYS A 62 15.68 -0.49 -8.31
C LYS A 62 14.65 -1.42 -8.93
N LEU A 63 13.78 -2.04 -8.12
CA LEU A 63 12.72 -2.93 -8.61
C LEU A 63 11.64 -2.18 -9.38
N LEU A 64 11.23 -1.00 -8.91
CA LEU A 64 10.21 -0.19 -9.57
C LEU A 64 10.72 0.46 -10.87
N GLY A 65 12.00 0.82 -10.94
CA GLY A 65 12.60 1.48 -12.11
C GLY A 65 12.89 0.56 -13.28
N LYS A 66 13.08 -0.76 -13.05
CA LYS A 66 13.33 -1.73 -14.14
C LYS A 66 12.07 -1.92 -14.98
N THR A 67 12.22 -1.86 -16.33
CA THR A 67 11.08 -2.14 -17.22
C THR A 67 10.68 -3.60 -17.18
N ALA A 68 11.64 -4.51 -16.94
CA ALA A 68 11.46 -5.96 -16.86
C ALA A 68 10.87 -6.58 -18.14
N LYS A 69 11.25 -6.04 -19.29
CA LYS A 69 10.86 -6.57 -20.60
C LYS A 69 11.66 -7.82 -20.91
N LEU A 70 11.03 -8.98 -20.70
CA LEU A 70 11.63 -10.28 -21.01
C LEU A 70 11.36 -10.67 -22.46
N THR A 71 12.39 -11.16 -23.16
CA THR A 71 12.25 -11.83 -24.46
C THR A 71 13.21 -13.01 -24.53
N LEU A 72 12.75 -14.11 -25.15
CA LEU A 72 13.57 -15.28 -25.43
C LEU A 72 13.77 -15.36 -26.93
N GLN A 73 15.03 -15.46 -27.39
CA GLN A 73 15.41 -15.44 -28.77
C GLN A 73 16.58 -16.40 -29.03
N ILE A 74 16.69 -16.91 -30.26
CA ILE A 74 17.80 -17.80 -30.65
C ILE A 74 19.06 -17.00 -30.97
N ILE A 75 20.19 -17.42 -30.41
CA ILE A 75 21.51 -16.84 -30.73
C ILE A 75 21.91 -17.27 -32.17
N ASP A 76 22.50 -16.35 -32.89
CA ASP A 76 23.08 -16.58 -34.18
C ASP A 76 24.60 -16.73 -34.03
N ASP A 77 25.06 -17.98 -34.04
CA ASP A 77 26.49 -18.29 -33.90
C ASP A 77 27.31 -18.12 -35.21
N ASP A 78 26.66 -17.67 -36.29
CA ASP A 78 27.33 -17.52 -37.62
C ASP A 78 28.17 -16.24 -37.73
N LEU A 79 28.11 -15.31 -36.77
CA LEU A 79 28.89 -14.08 -36.78
C LEU A 79 30.18 -14.22 -35.97
N SER A 80 31.29 -13.77 -36.55
CA SER A 80 32.59 -13.80 -35.87
C SER A 80 32.63 -12.73 -34.75
N TRP A 81 33.47 -12.95 -33.74
CA TRP A 81 33.70 -11.99 -32.66
C TRP A 81 34.12 -10.60 -33.16
N ASN A 82 34.90 -10.54 -34.22
CA ASN A 82 35.34 -9.27 -34.84
C ASN A 82 34.18 -8.53 -35.51
N ASP A 83 33.23 -9.24 -36.12
CA ASP A 83 32.03 -8.64 -36.70
C ASP A 83 31.11 -8.08 -35.61
N LEU A 84 30.98 -8.80 -34.49
CA LEU A 84 30.20 -8.34 -33.32
C LEU A 84 30.78 -7.05 -32.75
N LYS A 85 32.10 -6.97 -32.52
CA LYS A 85 32.80 -5.75 -32.02
C LYS A 85 32.70 -4.58 -33.01
N SER A 86 32.71 -4.84 -34.30
CA SER A 86 32.59 -3.79 -35.32
C SER A 86 31.14 -3.35 -35.59
N GLY A 87 30.17 -3.95 -34.89
CA GLY A 87 28.74 -3.65 -35.07
C GLY A 87 28.12 -4.11 -36.37
N LYS A 88 28.85 -4.98 -37.17
CA LYS A 88 28.33 -5.53 -38.42
C LYS A 88 27.27 -6.58 -38.14
N THR A 89 26.04 -6.33 -38.56
CA THR A 89 24.91 -7.26 -38.38
C THR A 89 24.32 -7.67 -39.71
N LYS A 90 23.74 -8.90 -39.75
CA LYS A 90 22.89 -9.35 -40.84
C LYS A 90 21.47 -8.80 -40.69
N PRO A 91 20.71 -8.62 -41.77
CA PRO A 91 19.28 -8.25 -41.65
C PRO A 91 18.51 -9.22 -40.74
N GLY A 92 17.80 -8.70 -39.77
CA GLY A 92 17.04 -9.50 -38.80
C GLY A 92 17.81 -10.01 -37.58
N VAL A 93 19.07 -9.61 -37.41
CA VAL A 93 19.92 -9.89 -36.23
C VAL A 93 20.18 -8.60 -35.45
N VAL A 94 20.21 -8.70 -34.14
CA VAL A 94 20.55 -7.60 -33.22
C VAL A 94 21.62 -8.07 -32.26
N ILE A 95 22.55 -7.20 -31.94
CA ILE A 95 23.59 -7.45 -30.94
C ILE A 95 23.10 -7.02 -29.58
N TYR A 96 23.24 -7.90 -28.58
CA TYR A 96 23.00 -7.61 -27.15
C TYR A 96 24.22 -7.93 -26.33
N GLU A 97 24.42 -7.17 -25.27
CA GLU A 97 25.47 -7.38 -24.27
C GLU A 97 25.01 -8.37 -23.21
N SER A 98 25.92 -9.18 -22.70
CA SER A 98 25.69 -9.99 -21.50
C SER A 98 25.73 -9.11 -20.26
N ASP A 99 24.82 -9.37 -19.30
CA ASP A 99 24.82 -8.69 -18.00
C ASP A 99 25.86 -9.27 -17.04
N ASN A 100 26.11 -10.59 -17.12
CA ASN A 100 26.88 -11.34 -16.12
C ASN A 100 28.13 -12.05 -16.66
N VAL A 101 28.38 -12.00 -17.96
CA VAL A 101 29.53 -12.67 -18.57
C VAL A 101 30.46 -11.65 -19.19
N LEU A 102 31.69 -11.60 -18.68
CA LEU A 102 32.75 -10.72 -19.22
C LEU A 102 33.71 -11.53 -20.07
N ASP A 103 34.28 -10.89 -21.09
CA ASP A 103 35.38 -11.44 -21.87
C ASP A 103 36.70 -11.33 -21.09
N PRO A 104 37.81 -11.95 -21.54
CA PRO A 104 39.11 -11.85 -20.87
C PRO A 104 39.64 -10.42 -20.76
N SER A 105 39.11 -9.47 -21.51
CA SER A 105 39.45 -8.04 -21.41
C SER A 105 38.61 -7.26 -20.39
N GLY A 106 37.66 -7.93 -19.70
CA GLY A 106 36.75 -7.31 -18.73
C GLY A 106 35.56 -6.59 -19.37
N SER A 107 35.33 -6.74 -20.67
CA SER A 107 34.20 -6.16 -21.39
C SER A 107 33.03 -7.15 -21.42
N PRO A 108 31.74 -6.69 -21.46
CA PRO A 108 30.60 -7.58 -21.63
C PRO A 108 30.67 -8.41 -22.88
N VAL A 109 30.39 -9.71 -22.81
CA VAL A 109 30.33 -10.58 -23.98
C VAL A 109 29.15 -10.16 -24.87
N LEU A 110 29.41 -10.02 -26.16
CA LEU A 110 28.41 -9.67 -27.17
C LEU A 110 27.83 -10.93 -27.83
N TYR A 111 26.51 -10.92 -28.00
CA TYR A 111 25.78 -11.99 -28.67
C TYR A 111 24.94 -11.45 -29.83
N ALA A 112 25.02 -12.08 -30.98
CA ALA A 112 24.10 -11.86 -32.09
C ALA A 112 22.82 -12.67 -31.86
N VAL A 113 21.66 -12.04 -31.95
CA VAL A 113 20.37 -12.67 -31.64
C VAL A 113 19.39 -12.45 -32.79
N LYS A 114 18.67 -13.51 -33.19
CA LYS A 114 17.68 -13.46 -34.27
C LYS A 114 16.39 -12.82 -33.77
N LYS A 115 15.96 -11.69 -34.34
CA LYS A 115 14.70 -11.03 -34.04
C LYS A 115 13.46 -11.91 -34.29
N ARG A 116 13.57 -12.79 -35.30
CA ARG A 116 12.45 -13.65 -35.71
C ARG A 116 12.19 -14.72 -34.67
N ASN A 117 10.93 -15.03 -34.43
CA ASN A 117 10.48 -16.05 -33.48
C ASN A 117 10.75 -15.71 -31.99
N ALA A 118 10.85 -14.43 -31.61
CA ALA A 118 10.95 -14.03 -30.24
C ALA A 118 9.71 -14.46 -29.40
N ILE A 119 9.95 -14.93 -28.20
CA ILE A 119 8.90 -15.19 -27.20
C ILE A 119 8.91 -14.02 -26.23
N SER A 120 7.75 -13.38 -26.08
CA SER A 120 7.59 -12.26 -25.14
C SER A 120 7.26 -12.75 -23.74
N GLY A 121 7.77 -12.04 -22.73
CA GLY A 121 7.44 -12.26 -21.33
C GLY A 121 5.95 -12.09 -20.99
N ASP A 122 5.16 -11.44 -21.82
CA ASP A 122 3.71 -11.30 -21.66
C ASP A 122 2.96 -12.67 -21.66
N LEU A 123 3.63 -13.71 -22.17
CA LEU A 123 3.10 -15.07 -22.17
C LEU A 123 3.41 -15.85 -20.89
N LEU A 124 4.19 -15.28 -19.95
CA LEU A 124 4.44 -15.87 -18.65
C LEU A 124 3.19 -15.78 -17.76
N ILE A 125 2.92 -16.86 -17.02
CA ILE A 125 1.87 -16.90 -15.99
C ILE A 125 2.45 -16.99 -14.59
N ASN A 126 3.68 -17.52 -14.46
CA ASN A 126 4.34 -17.65 -13.17
C ASN A 126 5.86 -17.61 -13.28
N ALA A 127 6.52 -17.16 -12.21
CA ALA A 127 7.96 -17.26 -12.03
C ALA A 127 8.28 -17.33 -10.53
N PHE A 128 9.21 -18.17 -10.11
CA PHE A 128 9.57 -18.31 -8.70
C PHE A 128 11.05 -18.69 -8.55
N PRO A 129 11.71 -18.23 -7.46
CA PRO A 129 13.08 -18.63 -7.18
C PRO A 129 13.10 -20.08 -6.72
N THR A 130 14.09 -20.84 -7.20
CA THR A 130 14.33 -22.22 -6.79
C THR A 130 15.82 -22.52 -6.78
N LEU A 131 16.19 -23.70 -6.31
CA LEU A 131 17.58 -24.17 -6.35
C LEU A 131 17.70 -25.27 -7.39
N ASP A 132 18.66 -25.11 -8.30
CA ASP A 132 19.11 -26.18 -9.21
C ASP A 132 20.54 -26.55 -8.86
N LYS A 133 20.76 -27.79 -8.44
CA LYS A 133 22.07 -28.31 -7.99
C LYS A 133 22.77 -27.42 -6.96
N GLY A 134 21.99 -26.82 -6.06
CA GLY A 134 22.50 -25.94 -5.00
C GLY A 134 22.72 -24.48 -5.43
N SER A 135 22.51 -24.13 -6.70
CA SER A 135 22.61 -22.77 -7.20
C SER A 135 21.22 -22.11 -7.33
N PRO A 136 21.04 -20.84 -6.91
CA PRO A 136 19.79 -20.14 -7.09
C PRO A 136 19.49 -19.88 -8.58
N VAL A 137 18.27 -20.24 -9.00
CA VAL A 137 17.76 -20.07 -10.37
C VAL A 137 16.33 -19.55 -10.33
N VAL A 138 15.82 -19.02 -11.44
CA VAL A 138 14.42 -18.65 -11.56
C VAL A 138 13.70 -19.64 -12.45
N SER A 139 12.74 -20.36 -11.90
CA SER A 139 11.81 -21.18 -12.66
C SER A 139 10.70 -20.31 -13.22
N PHE A 140 10.28 -20.57 -14.46
CA PHE A 140 9.19 -19.84 -15.09
C PHE A 140 8.22 -20.80 -15.80
N GLU A 141 6.99 -20.32 -15.98
CA GLU A 141 5.92 -21.06 -16.64
C GLU A 141 5.16 -20.16 -17.61
N PHE A 142 5.00 -20.62 -18.86
CA PHE A 142 4.21 -19.95 -19.87
C PHE A 142 2.75 -20.41 -19.86
N ASN A 143 1.85 -19.57 -20.34
CA ASN A 143 0.49 -19.96 -20.67
C ASN A 143 0.46 -20.96 -21.86
N ASN A 144 -0.69 -21.54 -22.17
CA ASN A 144 -0.83 -22.53 -23.24
C ASN A 144 -0.36 -22.04 -24.61
N LYS A 145 -0.49 -20.76 -24.92
CA LYS A 145 -0.02 -20.15 -26.17
C LYS A 145 1.50 -20.03 -26.17
N GLY A 146 2.06 -19.56 -25.06
CA GLY A 146 3.51 -19.45 -24.87
C GLY A 146 4.19 -20.80 -24.86
N GLY A 147 3.64 -21.78 -24.14
CA GLY A 147 4.16 -23.15 -24.08
C GLY A 147 4.22 -23.82 -25.46
N ARG A 148 3.16 -23.70 -26.27
CA ARG A 148 3.17 -24.21 -27.66
C ARG A 148 4.25 -23.53 -28.54
N LYS A 149 4.38 -22.20 -28.40
CA LYS A 149 5.40 -21.44 -29.15
C LYS A 149 6.81 -21.82 -28.69
N PHE A 150 7.00 -21.97 -27.36
CA PHE A 150 8.27 -22.37 -26.76
C PHE A 150 8.68 -23.79 -27.17
N GLY A 151 7.75 -24.75 -27.13
CA GLY A 151 7.94 -26.10 -27.58
C GLY A 151 8.37 -26.14 -29.08
N LYS A 152 7.68 -25.40 -29.96
CA LYS A 152 8.04 -25.32 -31.37
C LYS A 152 9.45 -24.75 -31.59
N ILE A 153 9.76 -23.61 -30.95
CA ILE A 153 11.06 -22.96 -31.12
C ILE A 153 12.21 -23.85 -30.61
N THR A 154 12.02 -24.50 -29.46
CA THR A 154 13.04 -25.38 -28.89
C THR A 154 13.22 -26.64 -29.73
N SER A 155 12.13 -27.21 -30.29
CA SER A 155 12.21 -28.36 -31.20
C SER A 155 12.97 -28.06 -32.49
N GLU A 156 12.79 -26.87 -33.08
CA GLU A 156 13.43 -26.45 -34.33
C GLU A 156 14.89 -26.01 -34.12
N ASN A 157 15.36 -25.82 -32.90
CA ASN A 157 16.67 -25.25 -32.56
C ASN A 157 17.45 -26.06 -31.52
N ILE A 158 17.32 -27.38 -31.53
CA ILE A 158 18.10 -28.26 -30.64
C ILE A 158 19.60 -28.05 -30.95
N GLY A 159 20.43 -28.00 -29.92
CA GLY A 159 21.87 -27.77 -29.98
C GLY A 159 22.28 -26.29 -30.06
N LYS A 160 21.33 -25.36 -30.31
CA LYS A 160 21.61 -23.93 -30.33
C LYS A 160 21.42 -23.31 -28.95
N LYS A 161 21.97 -22.10 -28.78
CA LYS A 161 21.81 -21.30 -27.56
C LYS A 161 20.53 -20.46 -27.60
N LEU A 162 19.83 -20.42 -26.49
CA LEU A 162 18.67 -19.59 -26.28
C LEU A 162 19.05 -18.37 -25.43
N ALA A 163 19.04 -17.17 -26.02
CA ALA A 163 19.25 -15.93 -25.28
C ALA A 163 17.99 -15.59 -24.46
N ILE A 164 18.14 -15.44 -23.17
CA ILE A 164 17.13 -14.88 -22.27
C ILE A 164 17.51 -13.42 -22.02
N ILE A 165 16.73 -12.51 -22.60
CA ILE A 165 17.03 -11.08 -22.67
C ILE A 165 16.06 -10.33 -21.75
N LEU A 166 16.60 -9.55 -20.84
CA LEU A 166 15.85 -8.66 -19.95
C LEU A 166 16.33 -7.22 -20.15
N ASP A 167 15.44 -6.31 -20.48
CA ASP A 167 15.74 -4.88 -20.66
C ASP A 167 16.95 -4.64 -21.60
N ASN A 168 16.99 -5.34 -22.71
CA ASN A 168 18.06 -5.31 -23.74
C ASN A 168 19.42 -5.86 -23.30
N LYS A 169 19.50 -6.62 -22.21
CA LYS A 169 20.69 -7.33 -21.77
C LYS A 169 20.43 -8.83 -21.68
N ILE A 170 21.41 -9.64 -22.03
CA ILE A 170 21.33 -11.10 -21.90
C ILE A 170 21.69 -11.48 -20.47
N ILE A 171 20.71 -12.01 -19.75
CA ILE A 171 20.89 -12.51 -18.37
C ILE A 171 21.27 -13.98 -18.32
N SER A 172 20.96 -14.76 -19.37
CA SER A 172 21.29 -16.18 -19.48
C SER A 172 21.29 -16.62 -20.93
N SER A 173 22.13 -17.61 -21.26
CA SER A 173 22.23 -18.16 -22.62
C SER A 173 22.41 -19.70 -22.63
N PRO A 174 21.40 -20.46 -22.11
CA PRO A 174 21.50 -21.93 -22.06
C PRO A 174 21.45 -22.57 -23.43
N ASN A 175 22.08 -23.75 -23.55
CA ASN A 175 21.93 -24.62 -24.72
C ASN A 175 20.61 -25.38 -24.68
N ILE A 176 19.90 -25.43 -25.79
CA ILE A 176 18.69 -26.24 -25.94
C ILE A 176 19.12 -27.69 -26.16
N ARG A 177 18.93 -28.56 -25.14
CA ARG A 177 19.33 -29.98 -25.22
C ARG A 177 18.22 -30.84 -25.79
N GLU A 178 16.98 -30.52 -25.50
CA GLU A 178 15.78 -31.26 -25.90
C GLU A 178 14.60 -30.31 -26.13
N PRO A 179 13.54 -30.74 -26.83
CA PRO A 179 12.31 -29.93 -26.96
C PRO A 179 11.64 -29.70 -25.63
N ILE A 180 11.29 -28.45 -25.34
CA ILE A 180 10.64 -28.10 -24.06
C ILE A 180 9.14 -27.85 -24.32
N THR A 181 8.37 -28.95 -24.40
CA THR A 181 6.94 -28.90 -24.76
C THR A 181 6.02 -28.54 -23.57
N GLY A 182 6.49 -28.70 -22.33
CA GLY A 182 5.72 -28.42 -21.11
C GLY A 182 5.54 -26.94 -20.76
N GLY A 183 6.14 -26.02 -21.53
CA GLY A 183 6.02 -24.57 -21.28
C GLY A 183 6.72 -24.07 -20.02
N LYS A 184 7.51 -24.92 -19.35
CA LYS A 184 8.29 -24.60 -18.15
C LYS A 184 9.77 -24.56 -18.49
N GLY A 185 10.50 -23.67 -17.82
CA GLY A 185 11.93 -23.55 -17.96
C GLY A 185 12.59 -22.92 -16.75
N ILE A 186 13.91 -22.92 -16.76
CA ILE A 186 14.71 -22.28 -15.71
C ILE A 186 15.65 -21.24 -16.33
N ILE A 187 15.79 -20.12 -15.66
CA ILE A 187 16.79 -19.10 -15.96
C ILE A 187 17.96 -19.34 -15.02
N THR A 188 19.06 -19.80 -15.60
CA THR A 188 20.30 -20.03 -14.88
C THR A 188 21.20 -18.82 -14.97
N GLY A 189 21.98 -18.53 -13.95
CA GLY A 189 22.92 -17.41 -13.91
C GLY A 189 23.72 -17.44 -12.60
N GLN A 190 24.60 -16.46 -12.43
CA GLN A 190 25.31 -16.27 -11.14
C GLN A 190 24.44 -15.40 -10.20
N PHE A 191 23.27 -15.93 -9.85
CA PHE A 191 22.33 -15.23 -8.98
C PHE A 191 22.60 -15.54 -7.52
N THR A 192 22.51 -14.53 -6.67
CA THR A 192 22.20 -14.74 -5.24
C THR A 192 20.72 -15.13 -5.11
N PHE A 193 20.34 -15.75 -4.00
CA PHE A 193 18.92 -16.09 -3.76
C PHE A 193 18.03 -14.85 -3.78
N GLN A 194 18.56 -13.71 -3.33
CA GLN A 194 17.84 -12.44 -3.33
C GLN A 194 17.61 -11.92 -4.77
N GLU A 195 18.62 -11.98 -5.63
CA GLU A 195 18.50 -11.58 -7.04
C GLU A 195 17.52 -12.50 -7.82
N ALA A 196 17.54 -13.80 -7.56
CA ALA A 196 16.57 -14.73 -8.12
C ALA A 196 15.14 -14.42 -7.65
N THR A 197 14.97 -14.03 -6.38
CA THR A 197 13.69 -13.59 -5.82
C THR A 197 13.21 -12.31 -6.49
N ASP A 198 14.07 -11.30 -6.61
CA ASP A 198 13.76 -10.02 -7.23
C ASP A 198 13.39 -10.19 -8.72
N LEU A 199 14.16 -11.00 -9.44
CA LEU A 199 13.88 -11.31 -10.84
C LEU A 199 12.55 -12.03 -11.01
N SER A 200 12.26 -13.03 -10.18
CA SER A 200 10.99 -13.77 -10.22
C SER A 200 9.78 -12.85 -9.96
N MET A 201 9.91 -11.94 -9.00
CA MET A 201 8.90 -10.92 -8.69
C MET A 201 8.66 -10.00 -9.90
N LEU A 202 9.74 -9.48 -10.52
CA LEU A 202 9.64 -8.62 -11.70
C LEU A 202 8.95 -9.33 -12.88
N LEU A 203 9.25 -10.61 -13.10
CA LEU A 203 8.65 -11.41 -14.15
C LEU A 203 7.17 -11.68 -13.91
N ARG A 204 6.76 -11.98 -12.66
CA ARG A 204 5.34 -12.15 -12.31
C ARG A 204 4.54 -10.85 -12.43
N ALA A 205 5.10 -9.75 -11.97
CA ALA A 205 4.44 -8.45 -12.05
C ALA A 205 4.28 -7.94 -13.49
N GLY A 206 5.15 -8.40 -14.38
CA GLY A 206 5.15 -8.05 -15.79
C GLY A 206 5.96 -6.80 -16.13
N ALA A 207 6.06 -6.54 -17.45
CA ALA A 207 6.84 -5.44 -17.99
C ALA A 207 6.09 -4.10 -17.91
N LEU A 208 6.82 -3.04 -17.57
CA LEU A 208 6.33 -1.68 -17.72
C LEU A 208 6.24 -1.30 -19.20
N PRO A 209 5.17 -0.61 -19.63
CA PRO A 209 5.02 -0.17 -21.03
C PRO A 209 6.02 0.92 -21.43
N ALA A 210 6.53 1.66 -20.44
CA ALA A 210 7.54 2.69 -20.60
C ALA A 210 8.45 2.76 -19.37
N PRO A 211 9.71 3.21 -19.50
CA PRO A 211 10.59 3.42 -18.35
C PRO A 211 10.02 4.51 -17.43
N LEU A 212 10.23 4.35 -16.12
CA LEU A 212 9.83 5.31 -15.10
C LEU A 212 11.06 6.07 -14.61
N ASN A 213 10.94 7.39 -14.53
CA ASN A 213 11.93 8.26 -13.93
C ASN A 213 11.40 8.79 -12.59
N ILE A 214 12.18 8.65 -11.54
CA ILE A 214 11.87 9.23 -10.23
C ILE A 214 12.13 10.74 -10.32
N ILE A 215 11.08 11.54 -10.17
CA ILE A 215 11.15 13.00 -10.24
C ILE A 215 11.40 13.58 -8.86
N GLU A 216 10.75 13.01 -7.85
CA GLU A 216 10.82 13.47 -6.47
C GLU A 216 10.79 12.26 -5.54
N GLU A 217 11.59 12.30 -4.51
CA GLU A 217 11.61 11.30 -3.44
C GLU A 217 11.59 12.01 -2.10
N ARG A 218 10.69 11.55 -1.23
CA ARG A 218 10.62 11.98 0.17
C ARG A 218 10.61 10.73 1.06
N THR A 219 11.70 10.52 1.77
CA THR A 219 11.79 9.44 2.75
C THR A 219 11.72 10.02 4.14
N VAL A 220 10.72 9.58 4.90
CA VAL A 220 10.63 9.87 6.34
C VAL A 220 11.37 8.77 7.07
N GLY A 221 12.55 9.10 7.60
CA GLY A 221 13.38 8.13 8.31
C GLY A 221 12.71 7.58 9.58
N PRO A 222 13.09 6.37 10.03
CA PRO A 222 12.55 5.75 11.24
C PRO A 222 12.68 6.62 12.50
N THR A 223 13.72 7.43 12.61
CA THR A 223 13.95 8.33 13.74
C THR A 223 12.93 9.44 13.82
N LEU A 224 12.58 10.11 12.70
CA LEU A 224 11.56 11.15 12.67
C LEU A 224 10.16 10.58 13.00
N GLY A 225 9.88 9.36 12.54
CA GLY A 225 8.66 8.65 12.91
C GLY A 225 8.63 8.30 14.39
N ALA A 226 9.73 7.80 14.95
CA ALA A 226 9.84 7.43 16.36
C ALA A 226 9.69 8.65 17.29
N ASP A 227 10.32 9.77 16.98
CA ASP A 227 10.21 11.01 17.75
C ASP A 227 8.80 11.59 17.70
N SER A 228 8.18 11.56 16.54
CA SER A 228 6.78 11.99 16.37
C SER A 228 5.80 11.10 17.14
N ILE A 229 6.00 9.77 17.12
CA ILE A 229 5.22 8.81 17.91
C ILE A 229 5.43 9.06 19.40
N LYS A 230 6.65 9.29 19.86
CA LYS A 230 6.97 9.59 21.26
C LYS A 230 6.27 10.87 21.73
N SER A 231 6.38 11.93 20.95
CA SER A 231 5.73 13.22 21.23
C SER A 231 4.19 13.10 21.20
N GLY A 232 3.65 12.37 20.21
CA GLY A 232 2.21 12.11 20.12
C GLY A 232 1.68 11.28 21.28
N LYS A 233 2.40 10.26 21.74
CA LYS A 233 2.06 9.49 22.95
C LYS A 233 2.06 10.37 24.19
N PHE A 234 3.09 11.18 24.38
CA PHE A 234 3.19 12.09 25.52
C PHE A 234 2.00 13.08 25.53
N ALA A 235 1.74 13.74 24.40
CA ALA A 235 0.60 14.66 24.26
C ALA A 235 -0.75 13.98 24.53
N SER A 236 -0.94 12.74 24.03
CA SER A 236 -2.15 11.96 24.27
C SER A 236 -2.36 11.63 25.74
N ILE A 237 -1.31 11.17 26.43
CA ILE A 237 -1.37 10.83 27.86
C ILE A 237 -1.63 12.09 28.70
N LEU A 238 -0.95 13.19 28.39
CA LEU A 238 -1.13 14.46 29.08
C LEU A 238 -2.55 14.98 28.90
N GLY A 239 -3.04 15.06 27.65
CA GLY A 239 -4.40 15.51 27.35
C GLY A 239 -5.46 14.63 28.02
N PHE A 240 -5.31 13.31 27.95
CA PHE A 240 -6.20 12.35 28.59
C PHE A 240 -6.24 12.55 30.11
N THR A 241 -5.07 12.71 30.74
CA THR A 241 -4.97 12.93 32.19
C THR A 241 -5.64 14.24 32.62
N LEU A 242 -5.39 15.32 31.85
CA LEU A 242 -6.03 16.62 32.16
C LEU A 242 -7.54 16.55 32.02
N ILE A 243 -8.07 15.85 31.04
CA ILE A 243 -9.51 15.65 30.85
C ILE A 243 -10.11 14.85 32.00
N ILE A 244 -9.48 13.76 32.45
CA ILE A 244 -9.93 12.96 33.58
C ILE A 244 -10.02 13.82 34.85
N ILE A 245 -8.99 14.62 35.13
CA ILE A 245 -8.96 15.52 36.28
C ILE A 245 -10.05 16.57 36.16
N PHE A 246 -10.18 17.22 35.01
CA PHE A 246 -11.22 18.23 34.76
C PHE A 246 -12.62 17.68 35.00
N MET A 247 -12.94 16.54 34.40
CA MET A 247 -14.26 15.91 34.56
C MET A 247 -14.56 15.51 36.00
N PHE A 248 -13.57 15.01 36.71
CA PHE A 248 -13.75 14.67 38.16
C PHE A 248 -13.99 15.91 39.01
N LEU A 249 -13.22 16.98 38.79
CA LEU A 249 -13.34 18.21 39.60
C LEU A 249 -14.65 18.95 39.34
N ILE A 250 -15.15 18.98 38.09
CA ILE A 250 -16.35 19.76 37.76
C ILE A 250 -17.65 18.97 37.98
N TYR A 251 -17.66 17.68 37.65
CA TYR A 251 -18.87 16.86 37.64
C TYR A 251 -18.89 15.75 38.71
N GLY A 252 -17.87 15.67 39.57
CA GLY A 252 -17.82 14.73 40.67
C GLY A 252 -18.07 13.28 40.26
N ILE A 253 -19.09 12.64 40.82
CA ILE A 253 -19.45 11.23 40.53
C ILE A 253 -19.86 11.03 39.09
N PHE A 254 -20.57 11.96 38.47
CA PHE A 254 -20.91 11.89 37.03
C PHE A 254 -19.68 11.99 36.15
N GLY A 255 -18.69 12.80 36.58
CA GLY A 255 -17.39 12.85 35.92
C GLY A 255 -16.64 11.51 35.94
N ILE A 256 -16.80 10.72 37.02
CA ILE A 256 -16.24 9.35 37.08
C ILE A 256 -16.90 8.47 36.01
N PHE A 257 -18.22 8.52 35.83
CA PHE A 257 -18.91 7.75 34.79
C PHE A 257 -18.50 8.17 33.40
N ALA A 258 -18.34 9.47 33.15
CA ALA A 258 -17.84 9.98 31.88
C ALA A 258 -16.38 9.52 31.61
N ASN A 259 -15.53 9.49 32.63
CA ASN A 259 -14.16 9.00 32.51
C ASN A 259 -14.10 7.50 32.21
N ILE A 260 -14.96 6.67 32.80
CA ILE A 260 -15.09 5.25 32.47
C ILE A 260 -15.56 5.10 31.04
N ALA A 261 -16.53 5.90 30.61
CA ALA A 261 -17.00 5.88 29.21
C ALA A 261 -15.94 6.34 28.23
N LEU A 262 -15.09 7.30 28.60
CA LEU A 262 -13.96 7.76 27.77
C LEU A 262 -12.92 6.65 27.59
N VAL A 263 -12.55 5.92 28.66
CA VAL A 263 -11.67 4.75 28.56
C VAL A 263 -12.27 3.70 27.65
N PHE A 264 -13.56 3.40 27.82
CA PHE A 264 -14.27 2.41 27.01
C PHE A 264 -14.35 2.84 25.53
N ASN A 265 -14.58 4.13 25.26
CA ASN A 265 -14.53 4.70 23.91
C ASN A 265 -13.17 4.47 23.24
N LEU A 266 -12.07 4.78 23.95
CA LEU A 266 -10.73 4.57 23.42
C LEU A 266 -10.46 3.09 23.10
N LEU A 267 -10.91 2.17 23.96
CA LEU A 267 -10.79 0.73 23.72
C LEU A 267 -11.57 0.29 22.48
N ILE A 268 -12.81 0.75 22.31
CA ILE A 268 -13.62 0.45 21.12
C ILE A 268 -12.95 1.01 19.87
N LEU A 269 -12.49 2.27 19.89
CA LEU A 269 -11.81 2.91 18.78
C LEU A 269 -10.58 2.10 18.33
N LEU A 270 -9.71 1.73 19.28
CA LEU A 270 -8.53 0.92 18.99
C LEU A 270 -8.89 -0.48 18.48
N ALA A 271 -9.93 -1.10 19.04
CA ALA A 271 -10.42 -2.40 18.58
C ALA A 271 -10.91 -2.35 17.13
N ILE A 272 -11.70 -1.34 16.76
CA ILE A 272 -12.19 -1.16 15.38
C ILE A 272 -11.03 -0.89 14.44
N LEU A 273 -10.10 0.03 14.77
CA LEU A 273 -8.92 0.31 13.95
C LEU A 273 -8.09 -0.95 13.71
N THR A 274 -7.94 -1.79 14.73
CA THR A 274 -7.22 -3.06 14.61
C THR A 274 -7.97 -4.06 13.74
N LEU A 275 -9.30 -4.15 13.87
CA LEU A 275 -10.15 -5.06 13.10
C LEU A 275 -10.12 -4.77 11.60
N ILE A 276 -10.20 -3.48 11.24
CA ILE A 276 -10.12 -3.04 9.84
C ILE A 276 -8.66 -2.97 9.33
N LYS A 277 -7.67 -3.29 10.18
CA LYS A 277 -6.23 -3.22 9.88
C LYS A 277 -5.78 -1.84 9.38
N ALA A 278 -6.39 -0.76 9.88
CA ALA A 278 -6.04 0.59 9.47
C ALA A 278 -4.60 0.95 9.84
N THR A 279 -3.89 1.59 8.92
CA THR A 279 -2.55 2.12 9.20
C THR A 279 -2.64 3.38 10.05
N LEU A 280 -2.00 3.36 11.22
CA LEU A 280 -1.95 4.51 12.10
C LEU A 280 -0.92 5.53 11.60
N THR A 281 -1.40 6.54 10.87
CA THR A 281 -0.57 7.66 10.38
C THR A 281 -0.39 8.74 11.47
N LEU A 282 0.60 9.64 11.31
CA LEU A 282 0.77 10.79 12.23
C LEU A 282 -0.51 11.65 12.35
N PRO A 283 -1.17 12.06 11.25
CA PRO A 283 -2.48 12.71 11.34
C PRO A 283 -3.56 11.81 11.96
N GLY A 284 -3.50 10.49 11.75
CA GLY A 284 -4.40 9.54 12.41
C GLY A 284 -4.27 9.54 13.93
N MET A 285 -3.03 9.63 14.46
CA MET A 285 -2.78 9.81 15.90
C MET A 285 -3.37 11.15 16.40
N ALA A 286 -3.19 12.24 15.65
CA ALA A 286 -3.82 13.51 15.98
C ALA A 286 -5.35 13.41 15.99
N GLY A 287 -5.95 12.61 15.10
CA GLY A 287 -7.37 12.27 15.11
C GLY A 287 -7.81 11.57 16.38
N ILE A 288 -7.01 10.64 16.92
CA ILE A 288 -7.29 9.99 18.20
C ILE A 288 -7.30 11.02 19.34
N VAL A 289 -6.28 11.89 19.41
CA VAL A 289 -6.21 12.94 20.43
C VAL A 289 -7.41 13.89 20.38
N LEU A 290 -7.78 14.30 19.17
CA LEU A 290 -8.96 15.14 18.94
C LEU A 290 -10.25 14.42 19.39
N THR A 291 -10.38 13.15 19.06
CA THR A 291 -11.54 12.33 19.47
C THR A 291 -11.66 12.20 20.98
N ILE A 292 -10.56 12.11 21.73
CA ILE A 292 -10.57 12.10 23.20
C ILE A 292 -11.24 13.37 23.74
N GLY A 293 -10.92 14.54 23.16
CA GLY A 293 -11.57 15.80 23.53
C GLY A 293 -13.07 15.81 23.22
N MET A 294 -13.43 15.44 21.98
CA MET A 294 -14.84 15.41 21.53
C MET A 294 -15.69 14.36 22.24
N ALA A 295 -15.09 13.25 22.69
CA ALA A 295 -15.83 12.21 23.42
C ALA A 295 -16.36 12.70 24.77
N VAL A 296 -15.67 13.66 25.38
CA VAL A 296 -16.11 14.25 26.67
C VAL A 296 -17.16 15.34 26.43
N ASP A 297 -17.10 16.06 25.34
CA ASP A 297 -18.01 17.17 25.02
C ASP A 297 -19.49 16.72 25.04
N ALA A 298 -19.80 15.57 24.46
CA ALA A 298 -21.14 15.00 24.52
C ALA A 298 -21.63 14.73 25.98
N ASN A 299 -20.74 14.24 26.86
CA ASN A 299 -21.06 14.02 28.25
C ASN A 299 -21.27 15.36 29.00
N VAL A 300 -20.44 16.36 28.71
CA VAL A 300 -20.58 17.73 29.28
C VAL A 300 -21.93 18.32 28.90
N LEU A 301 -22.32 18.25 27.62
CA LEU A 301 -23.65 18.73 27.18
C LEU A 301 -24.81 18.05 27.93
N ILE A 302 -24.72 16.70 28.09
CA ILE A 302 -25.72 15.93 28.82
C ILE A 302 -25.76 16.39 30.29
N PHE A 303 -24.62 16.55 30.95
CA PHE A 303 -24.55 16.90 32.35
C PHE A 303 -25.01 18.33 32.60
N GLU A 304 -24.66 19.28 31.74
CA GLU A 304 -25.18 20.66 31.87
C GLU A 304 -26.70 20.68 31.67
N ARG A 305 -27.23 19.89 30.72
CA ARG A 305 -28.69 19.80 30.56
C ARG A 305 -29.37 19.15 31.78
N ILE A 306 -28.77 18.11 32.38
CA ILE A 306 -29.25 17.55 33.63
C ILE A 306 -29.24 18.59 34.74
N LYS A 307 -28.20 19.44 34.87
CA LYS A 307 -28.17 20.55 35.87
C LYS A 307 -29.29 21.54 35.66
N GLU A 308 -29.64 21.86 34.41
CA GLU A 308 -30.81 22.73 34.14
C GLU A 308 -32.11 22.07 34.61
N GLU A 309 -32.32 20.80 34.29
CA GLU A 309 -33.53 20.05 34.65
C GLU A 309 -33.67 19.81 36.15
N ILE A 310 -32.56 19.75 36.90
CA ILE A 310 -32.60 19.70 38.38
C ILE A 310 -33.33 20.93 38.97
N LYS A 311 -33.17 22.12 38.35
CA LYS A 311 -33.82 23.35 38.81
C LYS A 311 -35.34 23.32 38.65
N HIS A 312 -35.86 22.46 37.78
CA HIS A 312 -37.29 22.27 37.56
C HIS A 312 -37.97 21.34 38.60
N GLY A 313 -37.21 20.77 39.54
CA GLY A 313 -37.74 19.99 40.64
C GLY A 313 -38.29 18.61 40.26
N LEU A 314 -37.87 18.05 39.14
CA LEU A 314 -38.24 16.70 38.70
C LEU A 314 -37.62 15.62 39.59
N SER A 315 -38.21 14.45 39.57
CA SER A 315 -37.62 13.28 40.25
C SER A 315 -36.27 12.92 39.62
N PRO A 316 -35.31 12.35 40.34
CA PRO A 316 -33.96 12.04 39.82
C PRO A 316 -33.94 11.27 38.50
N ILE A 317 -34.82 10.29 38.36
CA ILE A 317 -34.92 9.49 37.13
C ILE A 317 -35.47 10.33 35.98
N ALA A 318 -36.53 11.13 36.21
CA ALA A 318 -37.12 11.99 35.20
C ALA A 318 -36.15 13.09 34.74
N THR A 319 -35.39 13.66 35.67
CA THR A 319 -34.35 14.67 35.39
C THR A 319 -33.30 14.12 34.42
N ILE A 320 -32.80 12.90 34.67
CA ILE A 320 -31.81 12.27 33.76
C ILE A 320 -32.44 11.95 32.42
N ASP A 321 -33.64 11.38 32.41
CA ASP A 321 -34.30 11.00 31.14
C ASP A 321 -34.56 12.22 30.24
N THR A 322 -35.06 13.31 30.84
CA THR A 322 -35.28 14.59 30.13
C THR A 322 -33.96 15.20 29.67
N GLY A 323 -32.94 15.26 30.54
CA GLY A 323 -31.60 15.78 30.16
C GLY A 323 -30.97 15.05 28.99
N TYR A 324 -31.02 13.73 28.99
CA TYR A 324 -30.54 12.91 27.86
C TYR A 324 -31.35 13.15 26.58
N LYS A 325 -32.70 13.24 26.69
CA LYS A 325 -33.56 13.45 25.53
C LYS A 325 -33.33 14.80 24.87
N GLU A 326 -33.18 15.86 25.67
CA GLU A 326 -32.95 17.23 25.18
C GLU A 326 -31.53 17.38 24.61
N ALA A 327 -30.52 16.82 25.28
CA ALA A 327 -29.13 16.85 24.79
C ALA A 327 -28.92 16.02 23.49
N PHE A 328 -29.71 14.95 23.30
CA PHE A 328 -29.54 14.02 22.18
C PHE A 328 -29.56 14.72 20.83
N LYS A 329 -30.52 15.60 20.60
CA LYS A 329 -30.65 16.30 19.30
C LYS A 329 -29.41 17.16 19.01
N THR A 330 -28.97 17.93 20.00
CA THR A 330 -27.78 18.80 19.86
C THR A 330 -26.51 17.98 19.61
N ILE A 331 -26.35 16.85 20.32
CA ILE A 331 -25.20 15.97 20.13
C ILE A 331 -25.20 15.36 18.72
N VAL A 332 -26.34 14.89 18.26
CA VAL A 332 -26.46 14.30 16.91
C VAL A 332 -26.17 15.35 15.84
N ASP A 333 -26.77 16.54 15.93
CA ASP A 333 -26.59 17.62 14.94
C ASP A 333 -25.11 18.06 14.85
N ALA A 334 -24.43 18.24 15.99
CA ALA A 334 -23.01 18.62 16.03
C ALA A 334 -22.10 17.52 15.46
N ASN A 335 -22.36 16.27 15.80
CA ASN A 335 -21.53 15.17 15.36
C ASN A 335 -21.76 14.77 13.90
N ILE A 336 -22.99 14.89 13.37
CA ILE A 336 -23.28 14.66 11.94
C ILE A 336 -22.50 15.66 11.07
N THR A 337 -22.46 16.94 11.46
CA THR A 337 -21.72 17.99 10.72
C THR A 337 -20.23 17.61 10.61
N THR A 338 -19.63 17.21 11.72
CA THR A 338 -18.23 16.80 11.77
C THR A 338 -18.00 15.47 11.00
N LEU A 339 -18.94 14.54 11.08
CA LEU A 339 -18.88 13.27 10.34
C LEU A 339 -18.93 13.47 8.83
N ILE A 340 -19.78 14.40 8.35
CA ILE A 340 -19.82 14.79 6.93
C ILE A 340 -18.46 15.33 6.48
N ALA A 341 -17.84 16.22 7.26
CA ALA A 341 -16.50 16.72 6.97
C ALA A 341 -15.45 15.60 6.93
N ALA A 342 -15.51 14.64 7.87
CA ALA A 342 -14.62 13.51 7.90
C ALA A 342 -14.80 12.58 6.67
N ILE A 343 -16.03 12.32 6.25
CA ILE A 343 -16.34 11.54 5.04
C ILE A 343 -15.81 12.25 3.78
N MET A 344 -15.95 13.57 3.68
CA MET A 344 -15.40 14.35 2.57
C MET A 344 -13.87 14.28 2.55
N LEU A 345 -13.21 14.37 3.72
CA LEU A 345 -11.77 14.20 3.83
C LEU A 345 -11.32 12.79 3.44
N PHE A 346 -12.11 11.76 3.74
CA PHE A 346 -11.83 10.39 3.30
C PHE A 346 -11.94 10.23 1.78
N GLY A 347 -12.95 10.81 1.16
CA GLY A 347 -13.20 10.72 -0.28
C GLY A 347 -12.22 11.54 -1.12
N LEU A 348 -11.93 12.75 -0.70
CA LEU A 348 -11.09 13.72 -1.45
C LEU A 348 -9.61 13.70 -0.99
N GLY A 349 -9.33 13.23 0.21
CA GLY A 349 -7.99 13.19 0.77
C GLY A 349 -7.10 12.11 0.15
N SER A 350 -5.79 12.27 0.33
CA SER A 350 -4.78 11.29 -0.06
C SER A 350 -3.99 10.82 1.17
N GLY A 351 -3.45 9.60 1.13
CA GLY A 351 -2.53 9.03 2.08
C GLY A 351 -2.80 9.37 3.55
N PRO A 352 -1.94 10.18 4.18
CA PRO A 352 -2.05 10.51 5.61
C PRO A 352 -3.36 11.17 6.04
N VAL A 353 -4.01 11.95 5.13
CA VAL A 353 -5.29 12.61 5.40
C VAL A 353 -6.43 11.60 5.50
N LYS A 354 -6.38 10.51 4.72
CA LYS A 354 -7.37 9.42 4.85
C LYS A 354 -7.29 8.74 6.21
N GLY A 355 -6.06 8.51 6.72
CA GLY A 355 -5.86 7.95 8.05
C GLY A 355 -6.50 8.81 9.15
N PHE A 356 -6.34 10.14 9.07
CA PHE A 356 -7.02 11.08 9.96
C PHE A 356 -8.54 10.99 9.84
N ALA A 357 -9.07 10.97 8.61
CA ALA A 357 -10.50 10.90 8.36
C ALA A 357 -11.14 9.61 8.91
N VAL A 358 -10.46 8.46 8.77
CA VAL A 358 -10.90 7.17 9.31
C VAL A 358 -10.95 7.21 10.84
N THR A 359 -9.87 7.63 11.51
CA THR A 359 -9.83 7.71 12.97
C THR A 359 -10.88 8.67 13.52
N LEU A 360 -11.06 9.83 12.87
CA LEU A 360 -12.07 10.82 13.24
C LEU A 360 -13.49 10.26 13.09
N SER A 361 -13.81 9.64 11.95
CA SER A 361 -15.16 9.07 11.70
C SER A 361 -15.52 8.00 12.71
N ILE A 362 -14.61 7.04 12.95
CA ILE A 362 -14.82 5.99 13.95
C ILE A 362 -14.95 6.60 15.33
N GLY A 363 -14.09 7.55 15.67
CA GLY A 363 -14.09 8.23 16.95
C GLY A 363 -15.40 8.97 17.26
N ILE A 364 -15.97 9.66 16.27
CA ILE A 364 -17.28 10.32 16.41
C ILE A 364 -18.37 9.29 16.68
N LEU A 365 -18.43 8.21 15.91
CA LEU A 365 -19.47 7.19 16.08
C LEU A 365 -19.36 6.48 17.45
N THR A 366 -18.13 6.15 17.86
CA THR A 366 -17.90 5.50 19.16
C THR A 366 -18.15 6.44 20.33
N SER A 367 -17.81 7.73 20.22
CA SER A 367 -18.08 8.72 21.26
C SER A 367 -19.58 8.97 21.46
N MET A 368 -20.35 9.07 20.39
CA MET A 368 -21.80 9.17 20.47
C MET A 368 -22.41 7.95 21.18
N PHE A 369 -21.96 6.74 20.79
CA PHE A 369 -22.43 5.51 21.43
C PHE A 369 -22.10 5.49 22.93
N THR A 370 -20.88 5.80 23.31
CA THR A 370 -20.44 5.72 24.69
C THR A 370 -21.07 6.81 25.56
N ALA A 371 -21.23 8.04 25.06
CA ALA A 371 -21.86 9.11 25.81
C ALA A 371 -23.37 8.90 25.98
N ILE A 372 -24.08 8.52 24.90
CA ILE A 372 -25.54 8.41 24.92
C ILE A 372 -26.01 7.12 25.59
N MET A 373 -25.38 5.99 25.29
CA MET A 373 -25.84 4.68 25.77
C MET A 373 -25.08 4.21 27.01
N PHE A 374 -23.73 4.14 26.89
CA PHE A 374 -22.92 3.53 27.94
C PHE A 374 -22.91 4.36 29.23
N THR A 375 -22.68 5.68 29.14
CA THR A 375 -22.73 6.59 30.32
C THR A 375 -24.11 6.58 30.94
N ARG A 376 -25.19 6.58 30.15
CA ARG A 376 -26.57 6.51 30.68
C ARG A 376 -26.80 5.24 31.48
N ILE A 377 -26.34 4.07 30.98
CA ILE A 377 -26.46 2.79 31.70
C ILE A 377 -25.74 2.86 33.06
N LEU A 378 -24.51 3.38 33.10
CA LEU A 378 -23.75 3.52 34.35
C LEU A 378 -24.47 4.40 35.35
N ILE A 379 -25.00 5.53 34.91
CA ILE A 379 -25.77 6.46 35.78
C ILE A 379 -27.06 5.81 36.30
N LEU A 380 -27.80 5.11 35.43
CA LEU A 380 -29.04 4.42 35.84
C LEU A 380 -28.78 3.27 36.83
N ILE A 381 -27.71 2.50 36.64
CA ILE A 381 -27.30 1.46 37.60
C ILE A 381 -26.97 2.09 38.96
N TRP A 382 -26.24 3.19 38.98
CA TRP A 382 -25.90 3.90 40.19
C TRP A 382 -27.15 4.46 40.90
N LEU A 383 -28.07 5.09 40.15
CA LEU A 383 -29.33 5.60 40.69
C LEU A 383 -30.18 4.51 41.34
N ARG A 384 -30.36 3.37 40.66
CA ARG A 384 -31.10 2.23 41.19
C ARG A 384 -30.53 1.67 42.48
N LYS A 385 -29.17 1.66 42.56
CA LYS A 385 -28.47 1.12 43.76
C LYS A 385 -28.48 2.09 44.94
N LYS A 386 -28.36 3.39 44.70
CA LYS A 386 -28.16 4.40 45.72
C LYS A 386 -29.45 5.17 46.06
N SER A 387 -30.46 5.15 45.16
CA SER A 387 -31.75 5.84 45.27
C SER A 387 -31.65 7.23 45.97
N PRO A 388 -30.82 8.16 45.49
CA PRO A 388 -30.62 9.44 46.11
C PRO A 388 -31.90 10.28 45.99
N GLU A 389 -32.27 10.98 47.08
CA GLU A 389 -33.42 11.90 47.07
C GLU A 389 -33.17 13.11 46.15
N ARG A 390 -31.92 13.52 45.98
CA ARG A 390 -31.50 14.63 45.11
C ARG A 390 -30.20 14.27 44.38
N ILE A 391 -30.11 14.73 43.16
CA ILE A 391 -28.87 14.64 42.35
C ILE A 391 -28.04 15.89 42.65
N ASN A 392 -26.79 15.69 43.12
CA ASN A 392 -25.79 16.75 43.26
C ASN A 392 -24.84 16.65 42.07
N LEU A 393 -24.92 17.62 41.16
CA LEU A 393 -24.12 17.71 39.92
C LEU A 393 -23.47 19.07 39.86
#